data_831186ba429155a012f827d5dcdae2a3
#
_entry.id   831186ba429155a012f827d5dcdae2a3
#
_cell.length_a   1.000
_cell.length_b   1.000
_cell.length_c   1.000
_cell.angle_alpha   90.00
_cell.angle_beta   90.00
_cell.angle_gamma   90.00
#
_symmetry.space_group_name_H-M   'P 1'
#
loop_
_entity.id
_entity.type
_entity.pdbx_description
1 polymer ?
#
loop_
_entity_poly.entity_id
_entity_poly.type
_entity_poly.pdbx_seq_one_letter_code
_entity_poly.pdbx_strand_id
1 'polypeptide(L)'
;MNKKSIYLGDARLRIHESKVEGNFVEMDHEKFYKISNSNLMPDFFMTIVSDSDHWMFISSNGALSAGRKDRNNALFPYYTVDKIRDSKGITGSQTYLLVTRDDKTYLWEPFTDESEKIYSIQRNIYKNIYGNKIIFEEINTDLGVGFRYGWYNSEKFGFVKKSLISNYNATPVTIDVLDGIKNILPNGVDFDFQNAFSSLLDAYKKCELLQ
;
A
#
# COMPACT_ATOMS: atom_id res chain seq x y z
N MET A 1 -11.99 -5.53 -35.16
CA MET A 1 -10.76 -6.35 -35.11
C MET A 1 -10.98 -7.44 -34.08
N ASN A 2 -10.91 -8.73 -34.49
CA ASN A 2 -11.01 -9.84 -33.54
C ASN A 2 -9.75 -9.85 -32.67
N LYS A 3 -9.89 -9.53 -31.36
CA LYS A 3 -8.80 -9.59 -30.41
C LYS A 3 -8.41 -11.05 -30.20
N LYS A 4 -7.18 -11.40 -30.58
CA LYS A 4 -6.63 -12.73 -30.29
C LYS A 4 -6.41 -12.85 -28.77
N SER A 5 -7.01 -13.86 -28.14
CA SER A 5 -6.68 -14.23 -26.77
C SER A 5 -5.29 -14.85 -26.75
N ILE A 6 -4.46 -14.45 -25.79
CA ILE A 6 -3.11 -14.98 -25.57
C ILE A 6 -3.17 -15.88 -24.33
N TYR A 7 -2.51 -17.03 -24.39
CA TYR A 7 -2.49 -18.02 -23.32
C TYR A 7 -1.06 -18.34 -22.88
N LEU A 8 -0.88 -18.65 -21.63
CA LEU A 8 0.30 -19.28 -21.06
C LEU A 8 -0.11 -20.67 -20.54
N GLY A 9 0.21 -21.72 -21.27
CA GLY A 9 -0.43 -23.03 -21.08
C GLY A 9 -1.93 -22.91 -21.31
N ASP A 10 -2.75 -23.37 -20.38
CA ASP A 10 -4.22 -23.26 -20.43
C ASP A 10 -4.77 -21.97 -19.80
N ALA A 11 -3.90 -21.16 -19.18
CA ALA A 11 -4.31 -19.91 -18.56
C ALA A 11 -4.35 -18.78 -19.60
N ARG A 12 -5.53 -18.16 -19.74
CA ARG A 12 -5.69 -16.96 -20.57
C ARG A 12 -5.01 -15.76 -19.92
N LEU A 13 -4.09 -15.12 -20.66
CA LEU A 13 -3.48 -13.87 -20.21
C LEU A 13 -4.51 -12.74 -20.23
N ARG A 14 -4.57 -12.00 -19.13
CA ARG A 14 -5.36 -10.77 -19.02
C ARG A 14 -4.53 -9.62 -19.60
N ILE A 15 -5.02 -9.01 -20.67
CA ILE A 15 -4.42 -7.82 -21.26
C ILE A 15 -5.22 -6.63 -20.74
N HIS A 16 -4.57 -5.75 -19.99
CA HIS A 16 -5.19 -4.52 -19.51
C HIS A 16 -5.30 -3.54 -20.69
N GLU A 17 -6.53 -3.10 -20.96
CA GLU A 17 -6.83 -2.08 -21.97
C GLU A 17 -6.99 -0.69 -21.35
N SER A 18 -6.98 -0.62 -20.02
CA SER A 18 -7.10 0.61 -19.27
C SER A 18 -5.90 1.52 -19.52
N LYS A 19 -6.16 2.82 -19.59
CA LYS A 19 -5.11 3.84 -19.72
C LYS A 19 -4.84 4.44 -18.35
N VAL A 20 -3.59 4.86 -18.16
CA VAL A 20 -3.23 5.70 -17.03
C VAL A 20 -3.79 7.10 -17.27
N GLU A 21 -4.52 7.63 -16.30
CA GLU A 21 -5.10 8.96 -16.37
C GLU A 21 -4.82 9.74 -15.09
N GLY A 22 -4.51 11.03 -15.23
CA GLY A 22 -4.28 11.94 -14.12
C GLY A 22 -5.32 13.05 -14.11
N ASN A 23 -5.97 13.29 -12.96
CA ASN A 23 -6.93 14.38 -12.80
C ASN A 23 -6.98 14.87 -11.35
N PHE A 24 -7.49 16.09 -11.15
CA PHE A 24 -7.83 16.58 -9.83
C PHE A 24 -9.20 16.08 -9.39
N VAL A 25 -9.29 15.65 -8.14
CA VAL A 25 -10.53 15.26 -7.48
C VAL A 25 -10.63 15.94 -6.12
N GLU A 26 -11.83 16.09 -5.60
CA GLU A 26 -12.09 16.56 -4.25
C GLU A 26 -12.53 15.38 -3.37
N MET A 27 -11.91 15.23 -2.21
CA MET A 27 -12.26 14.25 -1.19
C MET A 27 -12.15 14.91 0.19
N ASP A 28 -13.17 14.74 1.03
CA ASP A 28 -13.19 15.29 2.40
C ASP A 28 -12.87 16.80 2.45
N HIS A 29 -13.38 17.57 1.48
CA HIS A 29 -13.13 19.02 1.31
C HIS A 29 -11.66 19.39 1.00
N GLU A 30 -10.87 18.43 0.55
CA GLU A 30 -9.51 18.66 0.09
C GLU A 30 -9.33 18.27 -1.38
N LYS A 31 -8.44 18.99 -2.05
CA LYS A 31 -8.08 18.73 -3.45
C LYS A 31 -6.91 17.76 -3.53
N PHE A 32 -7.11 16.68 -4.27
CA PHE A 32 -6.10 15.65 -4.55
C PHE A 32 -5.84 15.56 -6.05
N TYR A 33 -4.60 15.25 -6.39
CA TYR A 33 -4.26 14.73 -7.72
C TYR A 33 -4.38 13.21 -7.68
N LYS A 34 -5.28 12.68 -8.52
CA LYS A 34 -5.50 11.25 -8.68
C LYS A 34 -4.77 10.74 -9.91
N ILE A 35 -4.08 9.62 -9.77
CA ILE A 35 -3.57 8.81 -10.87
C ILE A 35 -4.37 7.52 -10.89
N SER A 36 -5.17 7.32 -11.94
CA SER A 36 -5.94 6.10 -12.16
C SER A 36 -5.12 5.07 -12.90
N ASN A 37 -5.30 3.79 -12.57
CA ASN A 37 -4.56 2.65 -13.16
C ASN A 37 -3.05 2.79 -12.96
N SER A 38 -2.63 3.22 -11.77
CA SER A 38 -1.22 3.44 -11.42
C SER A 38 -0.36 2.19 -11.53
N ASN A 39 -0.95 0.98 -11.42
CA ASN A 39 -0.27 -0.30 -11.64
C ASN A 39 0.24 -0.52 -13.09
N LEU A 40 -0.21 0.30 -14.03
CA LEU A 40 0.26 0.26 -15.42
C LEU A 40 1.45 1.20 -15.68
N MET A 41 1.92 1.89 -14.65
CA MET A 41 3.10 2.76 -14.71
C MET A 41 4.33 2.04 -14.13
N PRO A 42 5.53 2.41 -14.58
CA PRO A 42 6.75 2.10 -13.83
C PRO A 42 6.66 2.71 -12.42
N ASP A 43 7.27 2.03 -11.44
CA ASP A 43 7.33 2.54 -10.08
C ASP A 43 8.02 3.90 -10.01
N PHE A 44 7.42 4.83 -9.27
CA PHE A 44 7.96 6.17 -9.06
C PHE A 44 7.98 6.55 -7.58
N PHE A 45 8.86 7.47 -7.27
CA PHE A 45 9.13 7.92 -5.92
C PHE A 45 8.27 9.14 -5.54
N MET A 46 7.84 9.16 -4.29
CA MET A 46 7.08 10.26 -3.69
C MET A 46 7.60 10.57 -2.28
N THR A 47 7.36 11.79 -1.83
CA THR A 47 7.61 12.23 -0.46
C THR A 47 6.31 12.69 0.18
N ILE A 48 6.20 12.51 1.49
CA ILE A 48 5.18 13.15 2.30
C ILE A 48 5.86 14.17 3.19
N VAL A 49 5.42 15.41 3.10
CA VAL A 49 5.96 16.52 3.90
C VAL A 49 5.23 16.61 5.24
N SER A 50 5.94 17.10 6.25
CA SER A 50 5.43 17.35 7.59
C SER A 50 6.09 18.62 8.12
N ASP A 51 5.42 19.32 9.01
CA ASP A 51 5.94 20.46 9.79
C ASP A 51 6.50 20.04 11.17
N SER A 52 6.46 18.75 11.48
CA SER A 52 6.80 18.17 12.80
C SER A 52 8.03 17.27 12.76
N ASP A 53 9.06 17.58 11.97
CA ASP A 53 10.30 16.81 11.81
C ASP A 53 10.10 15.35 11.31
N HIS A 54 8.93 15.00 10.82
CA HIS A 54 8.69 13.69 10.23
C HIS A 54 9.04 13.69 8.74
N TRP A 55 9.67 12.64 8.29
CA TRP A 55 9.96 12.41 6.87
C TRP A 55 9.44 11.06 6.44
N MET A 56 8.88 10.98 5.24
CA MET A 56 8.47 9.73 4.61
C MET A 56 8.79 9.78 3.12
N PHE A 57 9.49 8.75 2.70
CA PHE A 57 9.78 8.45 1.31
C PHE A 57 8.99 7.20 0.94
N ILE A 58 8.21 7.26 -0.11
CA ILE A 58 7.31 6.18 -0.48
C ILE A 58 7.30 5.97 -1.99
N SER A 59 7.35 4.71 -2.42
CA SER A 59 7.19 4.33 -3.81
C SER A 59 5.72 4.16 -4.16
N SER A 60 5.38 4.33 -5.44
CA SER A 60 4.03 4.07 -5.96
C SER A 60 3.56 2.62 -5.76
N ASN A 61 4.46 1.69 -5.49
CA ASN A 61 4.15 0.31 -5.15
C ASN A 61 3.88 0.08 -3.65
N GLY A 62 3.89 1.15 -2.83
CA GLY A 62 3.62 1.10 -1.40
C GLY A 62 4.84 0.86 -0.51
N ALA A 63 6.01 0.54 -1.08
CA ALA A 63 7.26 0.43 -0.35
C ALA A 63 7.66 1.79 0.25
N LEU A 64 8.14 1.82 1.49
CA LEU A 64 8.43 3.08 2.16
C LEU A 64 9.64 3.01 3.10
N SER A 65 10.19 4.18 3.36
CA SER A 65 11.12 4.48 4.44
C SER A 65 10.62 5.74 5.14
N ALA A 66 10.56 5.74 6.45
CA ALA A 66 10.03 6.87 7.20
C ALA A 66 10.67 6.96 8.59
N GLY A 67 10.69 8.16 9.15
CA GLY A 67 11.23 8.41 10.46
C GLY A 67 11.04 9.84 10.90
N ARG A 68 11.79 10.21 11.93
CA ARG A 68 11.75 11.53 12.53
C ARG A 68 13.16 12.11 12.59
N LYS A 69 13.32 13.40 12.33
CA LYS A 69 14.58 14.15 12.30
C LYS A 69 15.56 13.68 11.22
N ASP A 70 16.18 12.53 11.44
CA ASP A 70 17.22 11.98 10.58
C ASP A 70 17.12 10.45 10.44
N ARG A 71 18.07 9.83 9.72
CA ARG A 71 18.12 8.40 9.46
C ARG A 71 18.30 7.53 10.71
N ASN A 72 18.87 8.09 11.79
CA ASN A 72 19.12 7.36 13.05
C ASN A 72 17.84 7.27 13.90
N ASN A 73 16.80 8.02 13.52
CA ASN A 73 15.48 8.00 14.14
C ASN A 73 14.41 7.46 13.18
N ALA A 74 14.79 6.45 12.39
CA ALA A 74 13.89 5.80 11.46
C ALA A 74 12.84 4.95 12.19
N LEU A 75 11.59 5.04 11.75
CA LEU A 75 10.49 4.17 12.19
C LEU A 75 10.43 2.89 11.34
N PHE A 76 10.76 3.01 10.06
CA PHE A 76 10.94 1.90 9.14
C PHE A 76 12.36 1.91 8.62
N PRO A 77 12.93 0.76 8.21
CA PRO A 77 14.30 0.70 7.74
C PRO A 77 14.63 1.82 6.74
N TYR A 78 15.75 2.48 6.97
CA TYR A 78 16.19 3.56 6.08
C TYR A 78 16.76 2.96 4.80
N TYR A 79 16.13 3.30 3.67
CA TYR A 79 16.60 2.95 2.35
C TYR A 79 16.84 4.19 1.51
N THR A 80 17.85 4.15 0.66
CA THR A 80 18.05 5.16 -0.39
C THR A 80 16.96 5.04 -1.46
N VAL A 81 16.71 6.13 -2.18
CA VAL A 81 15.60 6.24 -3.16
C VAL A 81 15.57 5.10 -4.17
N ASP A 82 16.75 4.68 -4.63
CA ASP A 82 16.93 3.59 -5.59
C ASP A 82 16.56 2.20 -5.03
N LYS A 83 16.60 2.04 -3.70
CA LYS A 83 16.33 0.77 -3.00
C LYS A 83 14.95 0.70 -2.34
N ILE A 84 14.25 1.82 -2.18
CA ILE A 84 12.94 1.84 -1.51
C ILE A 84 11.96 0.88 -2.18
N ARG A 85 11.88 0.87 -3.51
CA ARG A 85 10.97 -0.01 -4.24
C ARG A 85 11.19 -1.49 -3.97
N ASP A 86 12.43 -1.89 -3.64
CA ASP A 86 12.79 -3.28 -3.36
C ASP A 86 12.23 -3.75 -2.02
N SER A 87 11.77 -2.84 -1.16
CA SER A 87 11.10 -3.15 0.11
C SER A 87 9.58 -3.39 -0.02
N LYS A 88 9.03 -3.49 -1.25
CA LYS A 88 7.64 -3.85 -1.51
C LYS A 88 7.28 -5.16 -0.81
N GLY A 89 6.17 -5.17 -0.08
CA GLY A 89 5.70 -6.33 0.69
C GLY A 89 6.56 -6.69 1.92
N ILE A 90 7.70 -6.01 2.14
CA ILE A 90 8.58 -6.21 3.31
C ILE A 90 8.28 -5.15 4.35
N THR A 91 8.09 -3.89 3.94
CA THR A 91 7.94 -2.73 4.84
C THR A 91 6.69 -1.95 4.49
N GLY A 92 5.92 -1.53 5.50
CA GLY A 92 4.76 -0.67 5.34
C GLY A 92 3.42 -1.39 5.54
N SER A 93 2.40 -0.97 4.79
CA SER A 93 1.04 -1.51 4.92
C SER A 93 0.94 -2.96 4.46
N GLN A 94 0.25 -3.78 5.26
CA GLN A 94 -0.09 -5.16 4.91
C GLN A 94 -1.54 -5.42 5.33
N THR A 95 -2.33 -5.99 4.41
CA THR A 95 -3.75 -6.24 4.64
C THR A 95 -4.16 -7.56 4.01
N TYR A 96 -4.94 -8.34 4.75
CA TYR A 96 -5.59 -9.56 4.28
C TYR A 96 -7.09 -9.42 4.49
N LEU A 97 -7.87 -9.72 3.47
CA LEU A 97 -9.32 -9.68 3.49
C LEU A 97 -9.87 -11.06 3.11
N LEU A 98 -10.71 -11.63 3.97
CA LEU A 98 -11.52 -12.79 3.63
C LEU A 98 -12.92 -12.29 3.31
N VAL A 99 -13.27 -12.30 2.04
CA VAL A 99 -14.56 -11.80 1.53
C VAL A 99 -15.50 -12.99 1.32
N THR A 100 -16.55 -13.08 2.13
CA THR A 100 -17.55 -14.15 2.01
C THR A 100 -18.76 -13.65 1.24
N ARG A 101 -19.07 -14.37 0.15
CA ARG A 101 -20.23 -14.14 -0.71
C ARG A 101 -20.71 -15.47 -1.29
N ASP A 102 -22.02 -15.67 -1.32
CA ASP A 102 -22.66 -16.87 -1.91
C ASP A 102 -22.05 -18.18 -1.38
N ASP A 103 -21.90 -18.30 -0.05
CA ASP A 103 -21.31 -19.44 0.67
C ASP A 103 -19.84 -19.76 0.30
N LYS A 104 -19.15 -18.84 -0.36
CA LYS A 104 -17.72 -18.94 -0.68
C LYS A 104 -16.94 -17.83 -0.03
N THR A 105 -15.77 -18.18 0.49
CA THR A 105 -14.81 -17.22 1.05
C THR A 105 -13.62 -17.07 0.11
N TYR A 106 -13.34 -15.84 -0.25
CA TYR A 106 -12.26 -15.44 -1.16
C TYR A 106 -11.19 -14.71 -0.36
N LEU A 107 -9.94 -15.18 -0.43
CA LEU A 107 -8.81 -14.43 0.08
C LEU A 107 -8.41 -13.36 -0.93
N TRP A 108 -8.34 -12.12 -0.47
CA TRP A 108 -7.80 -10.99 -1.22
C TRP A 108 -6.77 -10.26 -0.39
N GLU A 109 -5.57 -10.17 -0.92
CA GLU A 109 -4.47 -9.39 -0.38
C GLU A 109 -4.22 -8.19 -1.30
N PRO A 110 -4.76 -7.00 -0.97
CA PRO A 110 -4.65 -5.82 -1.81
C PRO A 110 -3.19 -5.42 -2.05
N PHE A 111 -2.91 -4.87 -3.24
CA PHE A 111 -1.62 -4.36 -3.71
C PHE A 111 -0.53 -5.42 -3.94
N THR A 112 -0.85 -6.70 -3.88
CA THR A 112 0.09 -7.77 -4.23
C THR A 112 0.01 -8.12 -5.71
N ASP A 113 1.13 -8.63 -6.24
CA ASP A 113 1.19 -9.09 -7.63
C ASP A 113 0.44 -10.42 -7.82
N GLU A 114 0.32 -11.21 -6.74
CA GLU A 114 -0.45 -12.44 -6.70
C GLU A 114 -1.94 -12.17 -6.90
N SER A 115 -2.50 -11.20 -6.18
CA SER A 115 -3.90 -10.80 -6.33
C SER A 115 -4.19 -10.24 -7.72
N GLU A 116 -3.25 -9.48 -8.31
CA GLU A 116 -3.38 -8.94 -9.68
C GLU A 116 -3.44 -10.04 -10.76
N LYS A 117 -2.81 -11.18 -10.52
CA LYS A 117 -2.86 -12.34 -11.44
C LYS A 117 -4.20 -13.09 -11.38
N ILE A 118 -4.87 -13.04 -10.22
CA ILE A 118 -6.09 -13.81 -9.95
C ILE A 118 -7.34 -12.97 -10.22
N TYR A 119 -7.35 -11.73 -9.74
CA TYR A 119 -8.51 -10.84 -9.78
C TYR A 119 -8.37 -9.76 -10.85
N SER A 120 -9.50 -9.25 -11.30
CA SER A 120 -9.59 -8.01 -12.07
C SER A 120 -9.51 -6.84 -11.11
N ILE A 121 -8.39 -6.14 -11.08
CA ILE A 121 -8.15 -5.04 -10.16
C ILE A 121 -7.86 -3.73 -10.88
N GLN A 122 -8.14 -2.63 -10.18
CA GLN A 122 -7.75 -1.28 -10.56
C GLN A 122 -7.05 -0.63 -9.38
N ARG A 123 -5.83 -0.09 -9.59
CA ARG A 123 -5.10 0.67 -8.58
C ARG A 123 -5.10 2.15 -8.88
N ASN A 124 -5.36 2.94 -7.86
CA ASN A 124 -5.32 4.40 -7.94
C ASN A 124 -4.44 4.95 -6.81
N ILE A 125 -3.77 6.07 -7.11
CA ILE A 125 -2.98 6.82 -6.12
C ILE A 125 -3.54 8.23 -6.07
N TYR A 126 -3.65 8.77 -4.85
CA TYR A 126 -4.08 10.14 -4.63
C TYR A 126 -3.05 10.85 -3.75
N LYS A 127 -2.63 12.02 -4.14
CA LYS A 127 -1.78 12.90 -3.32
C LYS A 127 -2.43 14.27 -3.22
N ASN A 128 -2.58 14.79 -2.00
CA ASN A 128 -3.19 16.09 -1.84
C ASN A 128 -2.24 17.21 -2.31
N ILE A 129 -2.80 18.37 -2.61
CA ILE A 129 -2.02 19.53 -3.15
C ILE A 129 -0.99 20.06 -2.16
N TYR A 130 -1.16 19.82 -0.87
CA TYR A 130 -0.22 20.23 0.18
C TYR A 130 0.96 19.26 0.34
N GLY A 131 0.90 18.07 -0.25
CA GLY A 131 1.95 17.07 -0.20
C GLY A 131 2.11 16.32 1.13
N ASN A 132 1.18 16.49 2.08
CA ASN A 132 1.22 15.88 3.41
C ASN A 132 0.30 14.66 3.58
N LYS A 133 -0.41 14.25 2.52
CA LYS A 133 -1.29 13.08 2.49
C LYS A 133 -1.11 12.32 1.20
N ILE A 134 -1.03 10.99 1.32
CA ILE A 134 -1.04 10.10 0.17
C ILE A 134 -2.00 8.95 0.46
N ILE A 135 -2.78 8.54 -0.55
CA ILE A 135 -3.77 7.47 -0.43
C ILE A 135 -3.55 6.49 -1.59
N PHE A 136 -3.53 5.22 -1.25
CA PHE A 136 -3.51 4.10 -2.18
C PHE A 136 -4.87 3.42 -2.16
N GLU A 137 -5.40 3.11 -3.33
CA GLU A 137 -6.68 2.45 -3.49
C GLU A 137 -6.54 1.29 -4.47
N GLU A 138 -7.06 0.14 -4.10
CA GLU A 138 -7.25 -0.99 -5.00
C GLU A 138 -8.73 -1.39 -4.99
N ILE A 139 -9.30 -1.51 -6.18
CA ILE A 139 -10.67 -1.95 -6.40
C ILE A 139 -10.62 -3.33 -7.04
N ASN A 140 -11.18 -4.32 -6.35
CA ASN A 140 -11.35 -5.67 -6.86
C ASN A 140 -12.75 -5.76 -7.48
N THR A 141 -12.83 -5.73 -8.82
CA THR A 141 -14.10 -5.70 -9.53
C THR A 141 -14.78 -7.06 -9.56
N ASP A 142 -14.03 -8.17 -9.42
CA ASP A 142 -14.60 -9.51 -9.35
C ASP A 142 -15.33 -9.74 -8.01
N LEU A 143 -14.82 -9.18 -6.93
CA LEU A 143 -15.44 -9.23 -5.60
C LEU A 143 -16.41 -8.07 -5.34
N GLY A 144 -16.34 -7.01 -6.13
CA GLY A 144 -17.13 -5.79 -5.92
C GLY A 144 -16.75 -5.06 -4.62
N VAL A 145 -15.48 -5.14 -4.20
CA VAL A 145 -14.97 -4.55 -2.96
C VAL A 145 -13.76 -3.69 -3.25
N GLY A 146 -13.67 -2.54 -2.60
CA GLY A 146 -12.50 -1.67 -2.64
C GLY A 146 -11.80 -1.60 -1.29
N PHE A 147 -10.49 -1.56 -1.33
CA PHE A 147 -9.66 -1.27 -0.16
C PHE A 147 -8.81 -0.04 -0.43
N ARG A 148 -8.80 0.86 0.55
CA ARG A 148 -8.03 2.10 0.51
C ARG A 148 -7.26 2.24 1.80
N TYR A 149 -5.99 2.62 1.72
CA TYR A 149 -5.25 3.11 2.88
C TYR A 149 -4.53 4.41 2.56
N GLY A 150 -4.34 5.23 3.57
CA GLY A 150 -3.63 6.49 3.42
C GLY A 150 -2.66 6.74 4.55
N TRP A 151 -1.56 7.43 4.23
CA TRP A 151 -0.60 7.95 5.18
C TRP A 151 -0.83 9.44 5.39
N TYR A 152 -0.89 9.83 6.66
CA TYR A 152 -1.13 11.18 7.15
C TYR A 152 -0.10 11.51 8.23
N ASN A 153 0.19 12.79 8.41
CA ASN A 153 1.02 13.27 9.51
C ASN A 153 0.15 13.91 10.59
N SER A 154 0.55 13.73 11.83
CA SER A 154 -0.04 14.35 13.01
C SER A 154 1.10 14.82 13.92
N GLU A 155 1.03 16.05 14.41
CA GLU A 155 1.98 16.60 15.37
C GLU A 155 2.08 15.75 16.65
N LYS A 156 0.93 15.26 17.11
CA LYS A 156 0.84 14.49 18.37
C LYS A 156 1.22 13.03 18.20
N PHE A 157 0.77 12.37 17.10
CA PHE A 157 0.87 10.92 16.93
C PHE A 157 1.89 10.49 15.90
N GLY A 158 2.52 11.44 15.19
CA GLY A 158 3.43 11.14 14.09
C GLY A 158 2.69 10.63 12.86
N PHE A 159 3.11 9.48 12.32
CA PHE A 159 2.46 8.89 11.17
C PHE A 159 1.15 8.19 11.56
N VAL A 160 0.11 8.49 10.82
CA VAL A 160 -1.21 7.88 10.98
C VAL A 160 -1.57 7.14 9.69
N LYS A 161 -1.80 5.84 9.79
CA LYS A 161 -2.40 5.04 8.73
C LYS A 161 -3.91 4.99 8.94
N LYS A 162 -4.67 5.35 7.90
CA LYS A 162 -6.14 5.14 7.88
C LYS A 162 -6.48 4.16 6.79
N SER A 163 -7.34 3.18 7.11
CA SER A 163 -7.83 2.20 6.15
C SER A 163 -9.34 2.32 5.99
N LEU A 164 -9.83 2.06 4.78
CA LEU A 164 -11.24 2.11 4.43
C LEU A 164 -11.57 0.94 3.49
N ILE A 165 -12.64 0.23 3.79
CA ILE A 165 -13.21 -0.79 2.93
C ILE A 165 -14.53 -0.27 2.36
N SER A 166 -14.72 -0.44 1.06
CA SER A 166 -15.92 -0.04 0.35
C SER A 166 -16.58 -1.24 -0.31
N ASN A 167 -17.90 -1.40 -0.10
CA ASN A 167 -18.69 -2.41 -0.79
C ASN A 167 -19.39 -1.74 -1.98
N TYR A 168 -19.09 -2.22 -3.18
CA TYR A 168 -19.72 -1.76 -4.43
C TYR A 168 -20.81 -2.72 -4.91
N ASN A 169 -21.08 -3.82 -4.18
CA ASN A 169 -22.18 -4.71 -4.48
C ASN A 169 -23.50 -4.09 -4.03
N ALA A 170 -24.60 -4.50 -4.69
CA ALA A 170 -25.96 -4.12 -4.28
C ALA A 170 -26.39 -4.80 -2.96
N THR A 171 -25.73 -5.87 -2.57
CA THR A 171 -26.01 -6.66 -1.36
C THR A 171 -24.87 -6.54 -0.35
N PRO A 172 -25.15 -6.70 0.96
CA PRO A 172 -24.13 -6.79 1.97
C PRO A 172 -23.18 -7.97 1.71
N VAL A 173 -21.90 -7.80 2.07
CA VAL A 173 -20.88 -8.87 2.08
C VAL A 173 -20.26 -8.95 3.47
N THR A 174 -19.88 -10.16 3.90
CA THR A 174 -19.14 -10.35 5.14
C THR A 174 -17.65 -10.30 4.83
N ILE A 175 -16.88 -9.55 5.62
CA ILE A 175 -15.44 -9.41 5.42
C ILE A 175 -14.73 -9.56 6.76
N ASP A 176 -13.85 -10.58 6.87
CA ASP A 176 -12.89 -10.66 7.96
C ASP A 176 -11.61 -9.92 7.54
N VAL A 177 -11.08 -9.10 8.43
CA VAL A 177 -10.00 -8.15 8.12
C VAL A 177 -8.82 -8.36 9.06
N LEU A 178 -7.64 -8.56 8.48
CA LEU A 178 -6.38 -8.38 9.17
C LEU A 178 -5.64 -7.23 8.49
N ASP A 179 -5.57 -6.09 9.15
CA ASP A 179 -4.90 -4.89 8.63
C ASP A 179 -3.83 -4.41 9.61
N GLY A 180 -2.62 -4.15 9.10
CA GLY A 180 -1.50 -3.79 9.93
C GLY A 180 -0.38 -3.08 9.19
N ILE A 181 0.75 -2.99 9.89
CA ILE A 181 1.98 -2.36 9.42
C ILE A 181 3.14 -3.32 9.70
N LYS A 182 3.96 -3.57 8.68
CA LYS A 182 5.12 -4.47 8.76
C LYS A 182 6.42 -3.70 8.97
N ASN A 183 7.35 -4.38 9.63
CA ASN A 183 8.75 -3.99 9.75
C ASN A 183 8.99 -2.64 10.43
N ILE A 184 8.25 -2.38 11.52
CA ILE A 184 8.50 -1.23 12.39
C ILE A 184 9.78 -1.51 13.17
N LEU A 185 10.70 -0.56 13.17
CA LEU A 185 11.93 -0.63 13.96
C LEU A 185 11.66 -0.37 15.45
N PRO A 186 12.30 -1.12 16.35
CA PRO A 186 12.29 -0.79 17.77
C PRO A 186 12.93 0.58 18.03
N ASN A 187 12.48 1.25 19.10
CA ASN A 187 13.08 2.51 19.50
C ASN A 187 14.55 2.33 19.87
N GLY A 188 15.40 3.27 19.44
CA GLY A 188 16.84 3.24 19.71
C GLY A 188 17.67 2.45 18.69
N VAL A 189 17.05 1.91 17.65
CA VAL A 189 17.76 1.28 16.54
C VAL A 189 18.19 2.37 15.58
N ASP A 190 19.47 2.68 15.55
CA ASP A 190 20.06 3.62 14.61
C ASP A 190 20.42 2.97 13.26
N PHE A 191 20.88 3.78 12.34
CA PHE A 191 21.23 3.34 11.00
C PHE A 191 22.41 2.37 10.98
N ASP A 192 23.41 2.58 11.82
CA ASP A 192 24.60 1.73 11.88
C ASP A 192 24.27 0.37 12.47
N PHE A 193 23.44 0.33 13.51
CA PHE A 193 22.94 -0.92 14.09
C PHE A 193 22.07 -1.69 13.07
N GLN A 194 21.19 -0.99 12.35
CA GLN A 194 20.38 -1.61 11.31
C GLN A 194 21.24 -2.28 10.22
N ASN A 195 22.31 -1.63 9.78
CA ASN A 195 23.16 -2.16 8.72
C ASN A 195 24.10 -3.27 9.19
N ALA A 196 24.68 -3.13 10.38
CA ALA A 196 25.67 -4.08 10.90
C ALA A 196 25.03 -5.33 11.52
N PHE A 197 23.80 -5.20 12.08
CA PHE A 197 23.17 -6.23 12.89
C PHE A 197 21.72 -6.52 12.49
N SER A 198 21.37 -6.39 11.22
CA SER A 198 20.00 -6.58 10.74
C SER A 198 19.40 -7.95 11.11
N SER A 199 20.17 -9.02 11.00
CA SER A 199 19.72 -10.37 11.36
C SER A 199 19.49 -10.52 12.88
N LEU A 200 20.31 -9.87 13.70
CA LEU A 200 20.13 -9.85 15.15
C LEU A 200 18.87 -9.06 15.53
N LEU A 201 18.64 -7.92 14.86
CA LEU A 201 17.44 -7.12 15.02
C LEU A 201 16.16 -7.92 14.72
N ASP A 202 16.15 -8.68 13.63
CA ASP A 202 15.03 -9.52 13.26
C ASP A 202 14.78 -10.67 14.24
N ALA A 203 15.86 -11.23 14.82
CA ALA A 203 15.75 -12.27 15.84
C ALA A 203 15.08 -11.80 17.15
N TYR A 204 15.15 -10.52 17.46
CA TYR A 204 14.48 -9.93 18.65
C TYR A 204 13.04 -9.49 18.39
N LYS A 205 12.59 -9.45 17.15
CA LYS A 205 11.20 -9.17 16.83
C LYS A 205 10.33 -10.36 17.21
N LYS A 206 9.33 -10.13 18.05
CA LYS A 206 8.35 -11.16 18.42
C LYS A 206 7.02 -10.89 17.73
N CYS A 207 6.38 -11.95 17.29
CA CYS A 207 4.98 -11.93 16.90
C CYS A 207 4.17 -12.61 18.01
N GLU A 208 3.38 -11.85 18.76
CA GLU A 208 2.55 -12.39 19.82
C GLU A 208 1.07 -12.27 19.40
N LEU A 209 0.38 -13.39 19.35
CA LEU A 209 -1.07 -13.45 19.29
C LEU A 209 -1.57 -13.57 20.75
N LEU A 210 -2.23 -12.53 21.22
CA LEU A 210 -3.01 -12.62 22.46
C LEU A 210 -4.32 -13.34 22.15
N GLN A 211 -4.54 -14.47 22.78
CA GLN A 211 -5.82 -15.21 22.75
C GLN A 211 -6.83 -14.58 23.69
#